data_154cb44d0be54b1ebdd5297b00573e69
#
_entry.id   154cb44d0be54b1ebdd5297b00573e69
#
_cell.length_a   1.000
_cell.length_b   1.000
_cell.length_c   1.000
_cell.angle_alpha   90.00
_cell.angle_beta   90.00
_cell.angle_gamma   90.00
#
_symmetry.space_group_name_H-M   'P 1'
#
loop_
_entity.id
_entity.type
_entity.pdbx_description
1 polymer ?
#
loop_
_entity_poly.entity_id
_entity_poly.type
_entity_poly.pdbx_seq_one_letter_code
_entity_poly.pdbx_strand_id
1 'polypeptide(L)'
;MSLSDLVVFVDVPDGFLPRARWALDTMLAPLGRRAALTRDPAQSGGAALAYAAAPVQGVPTIPCGAAALELFAAEMKLPAGAFAARECADGSAVAAFPAAPGAGFAVPFDLVASAFALLSCWDERTTGERDKYGRLPYSASVFAANPALRIDDPAVDRYVELLRAVLAPRLAELGLERLPAAGWMWDAGKAGAGHAIALTHDLDNLWRWTARGFAAAGYRSARAVRHGNGAALRRELGDLGDWLTRHLPRRTDPFWTFPKLLGGEDARGVTSTFFVIARHTQRSDGNQPETYRKRIPQALALLHRHSREIGLHGNDSDRLGLDLLSDDRSLLARRARTEVHGIRYHYLRCLYHDTLPLLEQARFSYDTSLAFAEHEGFRCGCSFPFRPYHLGEERPLDLVELPLAVMDGTLQEPHHRGLDAAGAERAAAAVLDRVGRSGGAVSILWHNNRFDRRVSRGYDGVYWRLVDRALEQRAWATSANAVVTRWREATGTSAPDPPQAAELEGRAS
;
A
#
# COMPACT_ATOMS: atom_id res chain seq x y z
N MET A 1 -18.92 5.96 14.19
CA MET A 1 -18.30 5.36 15.39
C MET A 1 -16.87 5.83 15.44
N SER A 2 -16.34 6.16 16.61
CA SER A 2 -14.91 6.42 16.87
C SER A 2 -14.31 5.26 17.64
N LEU A 3 -12.98 5.17 17.71
CA LEU A 3 -12.31 4.16 18.54
C LEU A 3 -12.64 4.38 20.02
N SER A 4 -12.92 3.31 20.74
CA SER A 4 -13.07 3.31 22.20
C SER A 4 -11.82 2.75 22.87
N ASP A 5 -11.50 3.26 24.05
CA ASP A 5 -10.34 2.82 24.81
C ASP A 5 -10.53 1.40 25.33
N LEU A 6 -9.47 0.59 25.26
CA LEU A 6 -9.38 -0.75 25.79
C LEU A 6 -8.20 -0.83 26.75
N VAL A 7 -8.46 -1.14 28.01
CA VAL A 7 -7.38 -1.27 29.00
C VAL A 7 -6.54 -2.50 28.67
N VAL A 8 -5.25 -2.27 28.46
CA VAL A 8 -4.24 -3.31 28.17
C VAL A 8 -3.14 -3.24 29.22
N PHE A 9 -2.98 -4.29 29.99
CA PHE A 9 -1.85 -4.42 30.91
C PHE A 9 -0.59 -4.78 30.12
N VAL A 10 0.51 -4.06 30.35
CA VAL A 10 1.81 -4.31 29.67
C VAL A 10 2.93 -4.45 30.66
N ASP A 11 3.68 -5.53 30.54
CA ASP A 11 4.91 -5.78 31.30
C ASP A 11 6.06 -6.03 30.30
N VAL A 12 6.61 -4.92 29.82
CA VAL A 12 7.70 -4.89 28.83
C VAL A 12 8.75 -3.85 29.24
N PRO A 13 10.00 -3.99 28.76
CA PRO A 13 11.03 -2.98 28.98
C PRO A 13 10.62 -1.59 28.43
N ASP A 14 11.05 -0.53 29.12
CA ASP A 14 10.72 0.86 28.75
C ASP A 14 11.06 1.20 27.30
N GLY A 15 12.20 0.72 26.81
CA GLY A 15 12.61 0.93 25.42
C GLY A 15 11.73 0.26 24.35
N PHE A 16 10.93 -0.73 24.73
CA PHE A 16 9.97 -1.36 23.81
C PHE A 16 8.54 -0.87 23.98
N LEU A 17 8.23 -0.17 25.04
CA LEU A 17 6.87 0.28 25.37
C LEU A 17 6.24 1.15 24.26
N PRO A 18 6.92 2.15 23.65
CA PRO A 18 6.35 2.91 22.53
C PRO A 18 6.04 2.04 21.30
N ARG A 19 6.92 1.09 21.00
CA ARG A 19 6.77 0.13 19.88
C ARG A 19 5.61 -0.82 20.12
N ALA A 20 5.48 -1.35 21.33
CA ALA A 20 4.34 -2.21 21.73
C ALA A 20 3.02 -1.44 21.66
N ARG A 21 2.97 -0.19 22.16
CA ARG A 21 1.80 0.68 22.05
C ARG A 21 1.37 0.83 20.59
N TRP A 22 2.29 1.22 19.72
CA TRP A 22 2.00 1.43 18.31
C TRP A 22 1.49 0.16 17.60
N ALA A 23 2.13 -0.98 17.83
CA ALA A 23 1.71 -2.24 17.25
C ALA A 23 0.31 -2.66 17.75
N LEU A 24 0.04 -2.50 19.05
CA LEU A 24 -1.28 -2.75 19.64
C LEU A 24 -2.34 -1.81 19.07
N ASP A 25 -2.09 -0.50 19.04
CA ASP A 25 -3.04 0.48 18.50
C ASP A 25 -3.34 0.18 17.01
N THR A 26 -2.32 -0.18 16.23
CA THR A 26 -2.49 -0.53 14.82
C THR A 26 -3.36 -1.78 14.63
N MET A 27 -3.16 -2.82 15.46
CA MET A 27 -3.96 -4.06 15.38
C MET A 27 -5.36 -3.90 16.00
N LEU A 28 -5.54 -3.01 16.98
CA LEU A 28 -6.83 -2.80 17.65
C LEU A 28 -7.75 -1.85 16.86
N ALA A 29 -7.20 -0.95 16.03
CA ALA A 29 -8.00 -0.02 15.23
C ALA A 29 -9.04 -0.72 14.32
N PRO A 30 -8.73 -1.80 13.57
CA PRO A 30 -9.73 -2.56 12.81
C PRO A 30 -10.82 -3.20 13.70
N LEU A 31 -10.55 -3.35 14.99
CA LEU A 31 -11.50 -3.85 16.00
C LEU A 31 -12.31 -2.73 16.67
N GLY A 32 -12.19 -1.48 16.23
CA GLY A 32 -12.87 -0.34 16.82
C GLY A 32 -12.32 0.05 18.21
N ARG A 33 -11.09 -0.29 18.51
CA ARG A 33 -10.44 -0.08 19.82
C ARG A 33 -9.10 0.64 19.69
N ARG A 34 -8.68 1.29 20.80
CA ARG A 34 -7.36 1.87 21.01
C ARG A 34 -6.83 1.41 22.37
N ALA A 35 -5.52 1.16 22.49
CA ALA A 35 -4.92 0.68 23.73
C ALA A 35 -4.77 1.80 24.77
N ALA A 36 -5.43 1.64 25.90
CA ALA A 36 -5.17 2.39 27.13
C ALA A 36 -4.22 1.55 27.99
N LEU A 37 -2.89 1.79 27.85
CA LEU A 37 -1.88 0.97 28.51
C LEU A 37 -1.80 1.27 30.00
N THR A 38 -1.73 0.21 30.82
CA THR A 38 -1.39 0.27 32.23
C THR A 38 -0.25 -0.69 32.56
N ARG A 39 0.60 -0.29 33.49
CA ARG A 39 1.66 -1.12 34.08
C ARG A 39 1.43 -1.40 35.56
N ASP A 40 0.32 -0.88 36.10
CA ASP A 40 -0.04 -1.08 37.50
C ASP A 40 -0.60 -2.49 37.71
N PRO A 41 0.09 -3.37 38.47
CA PRO A 41 -0.40 -4.71 38.75
C PRO A 41 -1.78 -4.72 39.44
N ALA A 42 -2.12 -3.68 40.23
CA ALA A 42 -3.41 -3.59 40.89
C ALA A 42 -4.58 -3.41 39.89
N GLN A 43 -4.29 -2.85 38.70
CA GLN A 43 -5.27 -2.66 37.62
C GLN A 43 -5.29 -3.82 36.62
N SER A 44 -4.33 -4.75 36.71
CA SER A 44 -4.19 -5.84 35.75
C SER A 44 -5.43 -6.72 35.67
N GLY A 45 -6.09 -7.04 36.76
CA GLY A 45 -7.29 -7.90 36.80
C GLY A 45 -8.50 -7.33 36.07
N GLY A 46 -8.58 -5.98 35.92
CA GLY A 46 -9.61 -5.27 35.16
C GLY A 46 -9.25 -5.07 33.67
N ALA A 47 -8.07 -5.46 33.24
CA ALA A 47 -7.66 -5.32 31.86
C ALA A 47 -8.41 -6.29 30.94
N ALA A 48 -8.66 -5.84 29.73
CA ALA A 48 -9.26 -6.67 28.68
C ALA A 48 -8.24 -7.60 28.00
N LEU A 49 -6.96 -7.19 28.01
CA LEU A 49 -5.84 -7.90 27.42
C LEU A 49 -4.58 -7.65 28.24
N ALA A 50 -3.66 -8.60 28.23
CA ALA A 50 -2.31 -8.40 28.75
C ALA A 50 -1.26 -8.74 27.69
N TYR A 51 -0.14 -8.02 27.69
CA TYR A 51 1.06 -8.32 26.94
C TYR A 51 2.24 -8.38 27.91
N ALA A 52 2.68 -9.59 28.24
CA ALA A 52 3.63 -9.82 29.33
C ALA A 52 4.45 -11.12 29.14
N ALA A 53 5.59 -11.19 29.83
CA ALA A 53 6.45 -12.38 29.82
C ALA A 53 5.84 -13.57 30.58
N ALA A 54 4.90 -13.32 31.50
CA ALA A 54 4.17 -14.34 32.26
C ALA A 54 2.65 -14.13 32.16
N PRO A 55 1.84 -15.21 32.20
CA PRO A 55 0.39 -15.11 32.19
C PRO A 55 -0.14 -14.27 33.37
N VAL A 56 -1.07 -13.36 33.11
CA VAL A 56 -1.79 -12.57 34.11
C VAL A 56 -3.06 -13.31 34.51
N GLN A 57 -3.25 -13.54 35.80
CA GLN A 57 -4.40 -14.33 36.29
C GLN A 57 -5.73 -13.69 35.87
N GLY A 58 -6.59 -14.48 35.24
CA GLY A 58 -7.92 -14.05 34.81
C GLY A 58 -7.96 -13.07 33.65
N VAL A 59 -6.80 -12.80 32.97
CA VAL A 59 -6.71 -11.89 31.83
C VAL A 59 -6.10 -12.63 30.62
N PRO A 60 -6.73 -12.57 29.43
CA PRO A 60 -6.13 -13.12 28.23
C PRO A 60 -4.76 -12.47 28.00
N THR A 61 -3.69 -13.27 28.04
CA THR A 61 -2.33 -12.75 27.95
C THR A 61 -1.68 -13.19 26.64
N ILE A 62 -1.15 -12.23 25.88
CA ILE A 62 -0.25 -12.47 24.75
C ILE A 62 1.18 -12.53 25.33
N PRO A 63 1.94 -13.58 25.00
CA PRO A 63 3.31 -13.69 25.51
C PRO A 63 4.22 -12.64 24.88
N CYS A 64 5.08 -12.03 25.70
CA CYS A 64 6.17 -11.16 25.29
C CYS A 64 7.46 -11.99 25.19
N GLY A 65 8.00 -12.16 24.00
CA GLY A 65 9.19 -12.97 23.74
C GLY A 65 10.51 -12.24 24.01
N ALA A 66 11.29 -12.64 25.01
CA ALA A 66 12.56 -12.00 25.35
C ALA A 66 13.51 -11.91 24.14
N ALA A 67 13.63 -12.98 23.35
CA ALA A 67 14.50 -13.01 22.16
C ALA A 67 14.11 -11.97 21.10
N ALA A 68 12.81 -11.70 20.91
CA ALA A 68 12.34 -10.66 20.00
C ALA A 68 12.71 -9.27 20.53
N LEU A 69 12.56 -9.03 21.84
CA LEU A 69 12.90 -7.75 22.46
C LEU A 69 14.40 -7.47 22.38
N GLU A 70 15.26 -8.47 22.64
CA GLU A 70 16.71 -8.34 22.51
C GLU A 70 17.12 -8.02 21.07
N LEU A 71 16.50 -8.67 20.09
CA LEU A 71 16.72 -8.41 18.66
C LEU A 71 16.44 -6.94 18.30
N PHE A 72 15.32 -6.40 18.76
CA PHE A 72 14.96 -5.02 18.48
C PHE A 72 15.79 -4.01 19.26
N ALA A 73 16.18 -4.33 20.50
CA ALA A 73 17.03 -3.46 21.31
C ALA A 73 18.46 -3.35 20.76
N ALA A 74 18.98 -4.43 20.17
CA ALA A 74 20.29 -4.48 19.55
C ALA A 74 20.27 -4.13 18.04
N GLU A 75 19.16 -3.73 17.48
CA GLU A 75 18.95 -3.47 16.04
C GLU A 75 19.46 -4.61 15.13
N MET A 76 19.30 -5.84 15.55
CA MET A 76 19.81 -6.99 14.81
C MET A 76 18.91 -7.34 13.61
N LYS A 77 19.55 -7.92 12.60
CA LYS A 77 18.86 -8.51 11.46
C LYS A 77 17.97 -9.68 11.92
N LEU A 78 16.76 -9.76 11.35
CA LEU A 78 15.89 -10.92 11.56
C LEU A 78 16.59 -12.19 11.05
N PRO A 79 16.75 -13.21 11.89
CA PRO A 79 17.30 -14.49 11.42
C PRO A 79 16.33 -15.17 10.44
N ALA A 80 16.86 -15.97 9.53
CA ALA A 80 16.03 -16.83 8.69
C ALA A 80 15.20 -17.78 9.58
N GLY A 81 13.89 -17.89 9.28
CA GLY A 81 12.97 -18.68 10.10
C GLY A 81 12.55 -18.02 11.42
N ALA A 82 12.80 -16.70 11.61
CA ALA A 82 12.32 -15.97 12.78
C ALA A 82 10.80 -16.07 12.95
N PHE A 83 10.07 -16.09 11.84
CA PHE A 83 8.65 -16.38 11.81
C PHE A 83 8.43 -17.88 11.60
N ALA A 84 7.86 -18.54 12.58
CA ALA A 84 7.50 -19.94 12.49
C ALA A 84 5.99 -20.11 12.34
N ALA A 85 5.57 -21.08 11.53
CA ALA A 85 4.16 -21.46 11.48
C ALA A 85 3.73 -22.01 12.83
N ARG A 86 2.62 -21.53 13.36
CA ARG A 86 2.02 -21.95 14.61
C ARG A 86 0.56 -22.25 14.39
N GLU A 87 0.11 -23.36 14.91
CA GLU A 87 -1.29 -23.76 14.91
C GLU A 87 -2.05 -23.02 16.02
N CYS A 88 -3.19 -22.46 15.65
CA CYS A 88 -4.11 -21.80 16.56
C CYS A 88 -5.18 -22.79 17.06
N ALA A 89 -5.93 -22.43 18.10
CA ALA A 89 -6.97 -23.29 18.68
C ALA A 89 -8.08 -23.67 17.69
N ASP A 90 -8.29 -22.88 16.65
CA ASP A 90 -9.25 -23.13 15.56
C ASP A 90 -8.69 -23.99 14.41
N GLY A 91 -7.46 -24.49 14.54
CA GLY A 91 -6.78 -25.28 13.52
C GLY A 91 -6.15 -24.48 12.40
N SER A 92 -6.23 -23.14 12.42
CA SER A 92 -5.53 -22.28 11.47
C SER A 92 -4.03 -22.18 11.83
N ALA A 93 -3.17 -22.05 10.81
CA ALA A 93 -1.75 -21.79 11.02
C ALA A 93 -1.44 -20.31 10.78
N VAL A 94 -0.66 -19.72 11.69
CA VAL A 94 -0.21 -18.33 11.62
C VAL A 94 1.30 -18.29 11.76
N ALA A 95 1.98 -17.51 10.93
CA ALA A 95 3.41 -17.27 11.03
C ALA A 95 3.68 -16.10 12.01
N ALA A 96 4.42 -16.37 13.07
CA ALA A 96 4.74 -15.39 14.10
C ALA A 96 6.03 -15.73 14.85
N PHE A 97 6.56 -14.79 15.62
CA PHE A 97 7.69 -15.04 16.50
C PHE A 97 7.32 -16.06 17.58
N PRO A 98 8.12 -17.10 17.78
CA PRO A 98 7.89 -18.04 18.85
C PRO A 98 8.05 -17.35 20.20
N ALA A 99 7.14 -17.63 21.12
CA ALA A 99 7.30 -17.30 22.53
C ALA A 99 7.63 -18.56 23.31
N ALA A 100 8.14 -18.39 24.54
CA ALA A 100 8.40 -19.54 25.41
C ALA A 100 7.09 -20.33 25.63
N PRO A 101 7.09 -21.66 25.47
CA PRO A 101 5.91 -22.46 25.72
C PRO A 101 5.53 -22.37 27.21
N GLY A 102 4.34 -21.91 27.50
CA GLY A 102 3.81 -21.81 28.86
C GLY A 102 2.29 -22.02 28.86
N ALA A 103 1.79 -22.78 29.80
CA ALA A 103 0.35 -22.89 30.03
C ALA A 103 -0.19 -21.53 30.51
N GLY A 104 -1.36 -21.13 30.03
CA GLY A 104 -2.05 -19.92 30.49
C GLY A 104 -1.96 -18.70 29.57
N PHE A 105 -1.23 -18.74 28.47
CA PHE A 105 -1.29 -17.71 27.43
C PHE A 105 -2.50 -17.91 26.50
N ALA A 106 -3.08 -16.82 26.04
CA ALA A 106 -4.22 -16.84 25.10
C ALA A 106 -3.81 -17.29 23.69
N VAL A 107 -2.56 -17.06 23.31
CA VAL A 107 -1.95 -17.49 22.05
C VAL A 107 -0.51 -17.99 22.31
N PRO A 108 0.03 -18.93 21.49
CA PRO A 108 1.34 -19.55 21.75
C PRO A 108 2.53 -18.78 21.13
N PHE A 109 2.38 -17.48 20.81
CA PHE A 109 3.40 -16.69 20.12
C PHE A 109 3.23 -15.19 20.35
N ASP A 110 4.31 -14.44 20.13
CA ASP A 110 4.36 -13.00 20.33
C ASP A 110 3.77 -12.25 19.09
N LEU A 111 2.47 -11.94 19.16
CA LEU A 111 1.77 -11.19 18.10
C LEU A 111 2.30 -9.76 17.97
N VAL A 112 2.62 -9.12 19.11
CA VAL A 112 2.93 -7.68 19.14
C VAL A 112 4.29 -7.43 18.53
N ALA A 113 5.30 -8.21 18.92
CA ALA A 113 6.63 -8.12 18.30
C ALA A 113 6.61 -8.54 16.82
N SER A 114 5.79 -9.55 16.46
CA SER A 114 5.60 -9.97 15.06
C SER A 114 4.97 -8.87 14.21
N ALA A 115 3.91 -8.23 14.70
CA ALA A 115 3.27 -7.11 14.03
C ALA A 115 4.23 -5.93 13.89
N PHE A 116 4.98 -5.60 14.95
CA PHE A 116 5.98 -4.54 14.91
C PHE A 116 7.02 -4.78 13.81
N ALA A 117 7.58 -5.99 13.71
CA ALA A 117 8.59 -6.32 12.71
C ALA A 117 8.08 -6.16 11.27
N LEU A 118 6.84 -6.60 11.00
CA LEU A 118 6.24 -6.53 9.66
C LEU A 118 5.83 -5.10 9.29
N LEU A 119 5.08 -4.44 10.17
CA LEU A 119 4.55 -3.09 9.94
C LEU A 119 5.64 -2.01 9.88
N SER A 120 6.77 -2.20 10.59
CA SER A 120 7.91 -1.30 10.53
C SER A 120 8.90 -1.60 9.41
N CYS A 121 8.65 -2.61 8.57
CA CYS A 121 9.62 -3.09 7.58
C CYS A 121 11.02 -3.27 8.20
N TRP A 122 11.11 -3.98 9.32
CA TRP A 122 12.35 -4.16 10.08
C TRP A 122 13.47 -4.80 9.25
N ASP A 123 13.13 -5.66 8.31
CA ASP A 123 14.08 -6.25 7.35
C ASP A 123 14.77 -5.18 6.50
N GLU A 124 14.05 -4.14 6.06
CA GLU A 124 14.64 -3.04 5.30
C GLU A 124 15.63 -2.22 6.12
N ARG A 125 15.36 -2.02 7.42
CA ARG A 125 16.25 -1.31 8.36
C ARG A 125 17.58 -2.04 8.55
N THR A 126 17.53 -3.37 8.59
CA THR A 126 18.65 -4.20 9.03
C THR A 126 19.41 -4.89 7.90
N THR A 127 18.99 -4.72 6.62
CA THR A 127 19.74 -5.20 5.46
C THR A 127 20.25 -4.05 4.60
N GLY A 128 21.48 -4.17 4.10
CA GLY A 128 22.05 -3.25 3.14
C GLY A 128 21.72 -3.55 1.67
N GLU A 129 20.99 -4.65 1.41
CA GLU A 129 20.69 -5.07 0.04
C GLU A 129 19.70 -4.13 -0.63
N ARG A 130 20.07 -3.67 -1.83
CA ARG A 130 19.26 -2.78 -2.66
C ARG A 130 19.31 -3.23 -4.11
N ASP A 131 18.18 -3.11 -4.82
CA ASP A 131 18.14 -3.32 -6.26
C ASP A 131 18.68 -2.11 -7.03
N LYS A 132 18.69 -2.20 -8.37
CA LYS A 132 19.15 -1.11 -9.25
C LYS A 132 18.37 0.21 -9.11
N TYR A 133 17.22 0.19 -8.48
CA TYR A 133 16.39 1.35 -8.19
C TYR A 133 16.53 1.83 -6.74
N GLY A 134 17.40 1.20 -5.95
CA GLY A 134 17.63 1.53 -4.55
C GLY A 134 16.55 1.02 -3.59
N ARG A 135 15.72 0.05 -4.01
CA ARG A 135 14.64 -0.55 -3.21
C ARG A 135 15.12 -1.82 -2.53
N LEU A 136 14.46 -2.21 -1.44
CA LEU A 136 14.60 -3.57 -0.91
C LEU A 136 14.03 -4.57 -1.94
N PRO A 137 14.85 -5.49 -2.50
CA PRO A 137 14.32 -6.54 -3.38
C PRO A 137 13.57 -7.60 -2.57
N TYR A 138 12.58 -8.25 -3.18
CA TYR A 138 11.82 -9.32 -2.52
C TYR A 138 12.72 -10.44 -1.99
N SER A 139 13.78 -10.80 -2.71
CA SER A 139 14.76 -11.84 -2.30
C SER A 139 15.48 -11.56 -0.98
N ALA A 140 15.56 -10.28 -0.57
CA ALA A 140 16.18 -9.87 0.69
C ALA A 140 15.16 -9.60 1.80
N SER A 141 13.86 -9.77 1.51
CA SER A 141 12.78 -9.48 2.44
C SER A 141 12.59 -10.57 3.49
N VAL A 142 11.89 -10.22 4.55
CA VAL A 142 11.43 -11.15 5.58
C VAL A 142 10.60 -12.29 5.01
N PHE A 143 9.82 -12.04 3.95
CA PHE A 143 8.99 -13.06 3.30
C PHE A 143 9.83 -14.12 2.59
N ALA A 144 10.88 -13.74 1.88
CA ALA A 144 11.78 -14.69 1.23
C ALA A 144 12.60 -15.49 2.24
N ALA A 145 12.95 -14.87 3.37
CA ALA A 145 13.74 -15.52 4.43
C ALA A 145 12.90 -16.44 5.35
N ASN A 146 11.57 -16.37 5.32
CA ASN A 146 10.67 -17.08 6.21
C ASN A 146 9.55 -17.78 5.41
N PRO A 147 9.70 -19.06 5.02
CA PRO A 147 8.70 -19.76 4.19
C PRO A 147 7.30 -19.87 4.82
N ALA A 148 7.19 -19.69 6.13
CA ALA A 148 5.91 -19.64 6.84
C ALA A 148 5.13 -18.33 6.55
N LEU A 149 5.81 -17.25 6.18
CA LEU A 149 5.19 -15.98 5.77
C LEU A 149 4.89 -16.00 4.29
N ARG A 150 3.65 -15.72 3.95
CA ARG A 150 3.22 -15.58 2.56
C ARG A 150 2.93 -14.11 2.28
N ILE A 151 3.53 -13.56 1.24
CA ILE A 151 3.29 -12.16 0.85
C ILE A 151 1.84 -11.90 0.41
N ASP A 152 1.18 -12.91 -0.14
CA ASP A 152 -0.22 -12.86 -0.57
C ASP A 152 -1.22 -13.16 0.57
N ASP A 153 -0.76 -13.39 1.80
CA ASP A 153 -1.56 -13.63 3.01
C ASP A 153 -1.12 -12.68 4.13
N PRO A 154 -1.91 -11.62 4.43
CA PRO A 154 -1.47 -10.57 5.35
C PRO A 154 -1.45 -11.09 6.79
N ALA A 155 -0.26 -11.38 7.30
CA ALA A 155 -0.08 -12.00 8.62
C ALA A 155 -0.63 -11.11 9.76
N VAL A 156 -0.51 -9.78 9.64
CA VAL A 156 -1.04 -8.84 10.65
C VAL A 156 -2.56 -8.88 10.70
N ASP A 157 -3.23 -9.07 9.57
CA ASP A 157 -4.69 -9.25 9.54
C ASP A 157 -5.11 -10.53 10.31
N ARG A 158 -4.31 -11.60 10.19
CA ARG A 158 -4.51 -12.82 10.97
C ARG A 158 -4.34 -12.59 12.47
N TYR A 159 -3.38 -11.73 12.85
CA TYR A 159 -3.22 -11.33 14.25
C TYR A 159 -4.43 -10.55 14.76
N VAL A 160 -5.02 -9.68 13.93
CA VAL A 160 -6.27 -8.96 14.26
C VAL A 160 -7.44 -9.93 14.42
N GLU A 161 -7.58 -10.95 13.56
CA GLU A 161 -8.60 -12.00 13.70
C GLU A 161 -8.44 -12.78 15.02
N LEU A 162 -7.22 -13.15 15.39
CA LEU A 162 -6.91 -13.81 16.67
C LEU A 162 -7.23 -12.91 17.86
N LEU A 163 -6.85 -11.63 17.80
CA LEU A 163 -7.21 -10.67 18.85
C LEU A 163 -8.73 -10.53 18.98
N ARG A 164 -9.47 -10.54 17.88
CA ARG A 164 -10.94 -10.55 17.89
C ARG A 164 -11.47 -11.75 18.67
N ALA A 165 -10.97 -12.95 18.38
CA ALA A 165 -11.39 -14.19 19.05
C ALA A 165 -11.04 -14.20 20.54
N VAL A 166 -9.86 -13.68 20.92
CA VAL A 166 -9.40 -13.59 22.31
C VAL A 166 -10.20 -12.54 23.10
N LEU A 167 -10.49 -11.39 22.49
CA LEU A 167 -11.15 -10.28 23.17
C LEU A 167 -12.67 -10.45 23.31
N ALA A 168 -13.34 -11.10 22.36
CA ALA A 168 -14.79 -11.16 22.35
C ALA A 168 -15.41 -11.74 23.66
N PRO A 169 -14.95 -12.90 24.19
CA PRO A 169 -15.44 -13.43 25.47
C PRO A 169 -15.08 -12.51 26.64
N ARG A 170 -13.87 -11.95 26.66
CA ARG A 170 -13.42 -11.09 27.77
C ARG A 170 -14.20 -9.78 27.86
N LEU A 171 -14.52 -9.17 26.72
CA LEU A 171 -15.38 -7.97 26.70
C LEU A 171 -16.77 -8.26 27.24
N ALA A 172 -17.33 -9.44 26.95
CA ALA A 172 -18.62 -9.86 27.50
C ALA A 172 -18.56 -10.04 29.02
N GLU A 173 -17.48 -10.65 29.54
CA GLU A 173 -17.25 -10.79 31.00
C GLU A 173 -17.14 -9.44 31.70
N LEU A 174 -16.48 -8.47 31.07
CA LEU A 174 -16.30 -7.10 31.60
C LEU A 174 -17.53 -6.22 31.39
N GLY A 175 -18.59 -6.69 30.72
CA GLY A 175 -19.78 -5.90 30.40
C GLY A 175 -19.50 -4.77 29.42
N LEU A 176 -18.41 -4.88 28.61
CA LEU A 176 -18.03 -3.88 27.62
C LEU A 176 -18.73 -4.11 26.28
N GLU A 177 -18.80 -3.04 25.47
CA GLU A 177 -19.39 -3.07 24.14
C GLU A 177 -18.72 -4.11 23.25
N ARG A 178 -19.50 -4.83 22.44
CA ARG A 178 -19.01 -5.81 21.47
C ARG A 178 -18.13 -5.18 20.41
N LEU A 179 -17.19 -5.97 19.86
CA LEU A 179 -16.38 -5.55 18.73
C LEU A 179 -17.26 -5.37 17.49
N PRO A 180 -17.04 -4.30 16.70
CA PRO A 180 -17.75 -4.10 15.44
C PRO A 180 -17.41 -5.21 14.43
N ALA A 181 -18.23 -5.36 13.39
CA ALA A 181 -17.96 -6.26 12.29
C ALA A 181 -16.64 -5.87 11.56
N ALA A 182 -16.02 -6.84 10.90
CA ALA A 182 -14.89 -6.54 10.02
C ALA A 182 -15.32 -5.51 8.96
N GLY A 183 -14.43 -4.57 8.65
CA GLY A 183 -14.69 -3.52 7.65
C GLY A 183 -15.67 -2.42 8.07
N TRP A 184 -16.08 -2.35 9.33
CA TRP A 184 -17.02 -1.35 9.87
C TRP A 184 -16.68 0.10 9.47
N MET A 185 -15.41 0.39 9.28
CA MET A 185 -14.92 1.73 8.90
C MET A 185 -15.48 2.19 7.55
N TRP A 186 -15.72 1.27 6.62
CA TRP A 186 -16.00 1.58 5.22
C TRP A 186 -17.48 1.80 4.94
N ASP A 187 -18.36 1.35 5.83
CA ASP A 187 -19.82 1.50 5.70
C ASP A 187 -20.25 2.97 5.55
N ALA A 188 -19.57 3.90 6.23
CA ALA A 188 -19.85 5.32 6.10
C ALA A 188 -19.37 5.94 4.77
N GLY A 189 -18.41 5.32 4.09
CA GLY A 189 -17.98 5.73 2.74
C GLY A 189 -18.95 5.27 1.66
N LYS A 190 -19.50 4.08 1.83
CA LYS A 190 -20.53 3.49 0.97
C LYS A 190 -21.36 2.52 1.80
N ALA A 191 -22.65 2.80 1.92
CA ALA A 191 -23.57 1.99 2.74
C ALA A 191 -23.48 0.50 2.39
N GLY A 192 -23.25 -0.32 3.42
CA GLY A 192 -23.07 -1.76 3.32
C GLY A 192 -21.71 -2.21 2.79
N ALA A 193 -20.72 -1.31 2.66
CA ALA A 193 -19.37 -1.70 2.26
C ALA A 193 -18.67 -2.45 3.39
N GLY A 194 -18.11 -3.62 3.05
CA GLY A 194 -17.34 -4.45 3.98
C GLY A 194 -15.83 -4.23 3.90
N HIS A 195 -15.33 -3.56 2.85
CA HIS A 195 -13.92 -3.27 2.59
C HIS A 195 -13.80 -2.12 1.60
N ALA A 196 -12.59 -1.58 1.39
CA ALA A 196 -12.36 -0.52 0.41
C ALA A 196 -11.22 -0.86 -0.55
N ILE A 197 -11.32 -0.35 -1.77
CA ILE A 197 -10.25 -0.46 -2.79
C ILE A 197 -10.03 0.92 -3.40
N ALA A 198 -8.83 1.45 -3.22
CA ALA A 198 -8.40 2.65 -3.90
C ALA A 198 -7.96 2.32 -5.32
N LEU A 199 -8.67 2.84 -6.30
CA LEU A 199 -8.32 2.72 -7.71
C LEU A 199 -7.27 3.78 -8.05
N THR A 200 -6.12 3.38 -8.59
CA THR A 200 -5.03 4.33 -8.84
C THR A 200 -4.34 4.10 -10.18
N HIS A 201 -3.87 5.20 -10.79
CA HIS A 201 -3.25 5.21 -12.11
C HIS A 201 -2.01 6.09 -12.12
N ASP A 202 -0.86 5.52 -12.50
CA ASP A 202 0.38 6.28 -12.68
C ASP A 202 0.51 6.75 -14.13
N LEU A 203 0.81 8.03 -14.32
CA LEU A 203 0.89 8.68 -15.62
C LEU A 203 2.34 8.80 -16.11
N ASP A 204 3.06 7.69 -16.22
CA ASP A 204 4.44 7.66 -16.72
C ASP A 204 4.51 7.99 -18.20
N ASN A 205 3.59 7.43 -18.97
CA ASN A 205 3.61 7.46 -20.43
C ASN A 205 2.26 7.91 -20.98
N LEU A 206 2.20 9.15 -21.47
CA LEU A 206 0.99 9.75 -22.00
C LEU A 206 0.86 9.64 -23.53
N TRP A 207 1.96 9.29 -24.23
CA TRP A 207 1.98 9.32 -25.68
C TRP A 207 2.98 8.32 -26.26
N ARG A 208 2.51 7.39 -27.11
CA ARG A 208 3.32 6.36 -27.77
C ARG A 208 3.90 6.83 -29.10
N TRP A 209 3.16 7.61 -29.86
CA TRP A 209 3.53 8.03 -31.22
C TRP A 209 4.58 9.14 -31.23
N THR A 210 5.77 8.80 -30.75
CA THR A 210 6.95 9.67 -30.75
C THR A 210 8.00 9.13 -31.74
N ALA A 211 8.95 9.96 -32.17
CA ALA A 211 10.08 9.50 -33.00
C ALA A 211 10.88 8.38 -32.31
N ARG A 212 11.06 8.49 -30.99
CA ARG A 212 11.71 7.43 -30.18
C ARG A 212 10.88 6.15 -30.13
N GLY A 213 9.55 6.27 -30.02
CA GLY A 213 8.63 5.12 -30.07
C GLY A 213 8.72 4.39 -31.40
N PHE A 214 8.78 5.12 -32.51
CA PHE A 214 8.99 4.58 -33.86
C PHE A 214 10.35 3.87 -33.99
N ALA A 215 11.43 4.49 -33.58
CA ALA A 215 12.76 3.88 -33.61
C ALA A 215 12.83 2.61 -32.75
N ALA A 216 12.21 2.64 -31.56
CA ALA A 216 12.13 1.48 -30.67
C ALA A 216 11.31 0.33 -31.28
N ALA A 217 10.21 0.63 -31.99
CA ALA A 217 9.43 -0.40 -32.70
C ALA A 217 10.25 -1.02 -33.84
N GLY A 218 10.99 -0.21 -34.58
CA GLY A 218 11.94 -0.69 -35.62
C GLY A 218 13.00 -1.64 -35.04
N TYR A 219 13.62 -1.26 -33.92
CA TYR A 219 14.60 -2.11 -33.23
C TYR A 219 13.99 -3.43 -32.76
N ARG A 220 12.80 -3.39 -32.14
CA ARG A 220 12.10 -4.60 -31.68
C ARG A 220 11.68 -5.48 -32.85
N SER A 221 11.29 -4.89 -33.99
CA SER A 221 11.01 -5.63 -35.24
C SER A 221 12.24 -6.39 -35.73
N ALA A 222 13.39 -5.74 -35.79
CA ALA A 222 14.65 -6.37 -36.21
C ALA A 222 15.04 -7.51 -35.25
N ARG A 223 14.86 -7.31 -33.93
CA ARG A 223 15.09 -8.35 -32.91
C ARG A 223 14.12 -9.53 -33.08
N ALA A 224 12.85 -9.28 -33.36
CA ALA A 224 11.84 -10.32 -33.57
C ALA A 224 12.21 -11.19 -34.79
N VAL A 225 12.66 -10.59 -35.89
CA VAL A 225 13.18 -11.29 -37.07
C VAL A 225 14.38 -12.18 -36.69
N ARG A 226 15.37 -11.62 -36.01
CA ARG A 226 16.58 -12.34 -35.59
C ARG A 226 16.27 -13.59 -34.73
N HIS A 227 15.22 -13.54 -33.92
CA HIS A 227 14.81 -14.64 -33.04
C HIS A 227 13.68 -15.50 -33.62
N GLY A 228 13.31 -15.33 -34.90
CA GLY A 228 12.26 -16.11 -35.54
C GLY A 228 10.85 -15.93 -34.92
N ASN A 229 10.64 -14.85 -34.15
CA ASN A 229 9.37 -14.61 -33.45
C ASN A 229 8.37 -13.85 -34.34
N GLY A 230 7.65 -14.58 -35.20
CA GLY A 230 6.69 -14.00 -36.12
C GLY A 230 5.49 -13.30 -35.47
N ALA A 231 5.10 -13.70 -34.24
CA ALA A 231 4.03 -13.04 -33.50
C ALA A 231 4.49 -11.66 -32.99
N ALA A 232 5.71 -11.59 -32.45
CA ALA A 232 6.31 -10.32 -32.06
C ALA A 232 6.49 -9.40 -33.26
N LEU A 233 7.00 -9.92 -34.40
CA LEU A 233 7.19 -9.14 -35.62
C LEU A 233 5.88 -8.54 -36.13
N ARG A 234 4.81 -9.32 -36.25
CA ARG A 234 3.48 -8.81 -36.67
C ARG A 234 2.99 -7.68 -35.78
N ARG A 235 3.19 -7.78 -34.47
CA ARG A 235 2.82 -6.73 -33.52
C ARG A 235 3.59 -5.45 -33.72
N GLU A 236 4.93 -5.54 -33.84
CA GLU A 236 5.77 -4.35 -34.03
C GLU A 236 5.54 -3.68 -35.40
N LEU A 237 5.25 -4.47 -36.44
CA LEU A 237 4.84 -3.93 -37.73
C LEU A 237 3.48 -3.23 -37.66
N GLY A 238 2.54 -3.76 -36.86
CA GLY A 238 1.28 -3.09 -36.54
C GLY A 238 1.52 -1.73 -35.87
N ASP A 239 2.39 -1.67 -34.88
CA ASP A 239 2.79 -0.42 -34.21
C ASP A 239 3.40 0.60 -35.20
N LEU A 240 4.26 0.16 -36.11
CA LEU A 240 4.83 1.02 -37.15
C LEU A 240 3.74 1.52 -38.11
N GLY A 241 2.80 0.65 -38.51
CA GLY A 241 1.65 1.02 -39.32
C GLY A 241 0.75 2.06 -38.64
N ASP A 242 0.47 1.86 -37.36
CA ASP A 242 -0.29 2.82 -36.53
C ASP A 242 0.42 4.17 -36.43
N TRP A 243 1.74 4.18 -36.26
CA TRP A 243 2.53 5.41 -36.24
C TRP A 243 2.50 6.15 -37.59
N LEU A 244 2.63 5.43 -38.70
CA LEU A 244 2.56 6.01 -40.04
C LEU A 244 1.17 6.57 -40.35
N THR A 245 0.13 5.93 -39.89
CA THR A 245 -1.27 6.33 -40.10
C THR A 245 -1.84 7.24 -38.99
N ARG A 246 -1.02 7.70 -38.05
CA ARG A 246 -1.44 8.54 -36.93
C ARG A 246 -2.13 9.85 -37.29
N HIS A 247 -1.93 10.33 -38.52
CA HIS A 247 -2.54 11.57 -39.04
C HIS A 247 -3.96 11.36 -39.58
N LEU A 248 -4.40 10.11 -39.76
CA LEU A 248 -5.74 9.82 -40.25
C LEU A 248 -6.82 10.22 -39.22
N PRO A 249 -7.95 10.75 -39.66
CA PRO A 249 -9.08 11.05 -38.80
C PRO A 249 -9.48 9.82 -37.95
N ARG A 250 -9.90 10.08 -36.70
CA ARG A 250 -10.31 9.07 -35.72
C ARG A 250 -9.21 8.14 -35.18
N ARG A 251 -7.94 8.34 -35.55
CA ARG A 251 -6.83 7.63 -34.93
C ARG A 251 -6.43 8.32 -33.62
N THR A 252 -6.49 7.56 -32.53
CA THR A 252 -6.04 8.01 -31.18
C THR A 252 -4.77 7.27 -30.80
N ASP A 253 -3.86 7.99 -30.14
CA ASP A 253 -2.65 7.38 -29.59
C ASP A 253 -3.01 6.29 -28.57
N PRO A 254 -2.41 5.08 -28.64
CA PRO A 254 -2.77 3.96 -27.76
C PRO A 254 -2.45 4.18 -26.29
N PHE A 255 -1.66 5.21 -25.92
CA PHE A 255 -1.43 5.58 -24.52
C PHE A 255 -2.40 6.66 -24.03
N TRP A 256 -3.12 7.34 -24.96
CA TRP A 256 -4.14 8.33 -24.61
C TRP A 256 -5.50 7.66 -24.37
N THR A 257 -5.62 6.94 -23.26
CA THR A 257 -6.77 6.08 -22.96
C THR A 257 -7.80 6.72 -22.02
N PHE A 258 -7.58 7.98 -21.62
CA PHE A 258 -8.45 8.69 -20.68
C PHE A 258 -9.96 8.59 -20.98
N PRO A 259 -10.44 8.81 -22.22
CA PRO A 259 -11.88 8.70 -22.49
C PRO A 259 -12.46 7.33 -22.17
N LYS A 260 -11.69 6.25 -22.46
CA LYS A 260 -12.11 4.88 -22.16
C LYS A 260 -12.05 4.58 -20.66
N LEU A 261 -10.96 5.00 -20.01
CA LEU A 261 -10.75 4.78 -18.58
C LEU A 261 -11.79 5.53 -17.75
N LEU A 262 -11.87 6.85 -17.93
CA LEU A 262 -12.79 7.71 -17.17
C LEU A 262 -14.26 7.35 -17.45
N GLY A 263 -14.63 7.14 -18.71
CA GLY A 263 -16.00 6.70 -19.06
C GLY A 263 -16.36 5.33 -18.50
N GLY A 264 -15.40 4.40 -18.42
CA GLY A 264 -15.61 3.09 -17.82
C GLY A 264 -15.79 3.14 -16.30
N GLU A 265 -15.06 4.03 -15.61
CA GLU A 265 -15.22 4.28 -14.18
C GLU A 265 -16.53 4.99 -13.87
N ASP A 266 -16.86 6.05 -14.65
CA ASP A 266 -18.13 6.79 -14.49
C ASP A 266 -19.34 5.86 -14.67
N ALA A 267 -19.28 4.95 -15.65
CA ALA A 267 -20.35 3.96 -15.90
C ALA A 267 -20.55 2.98 -14.73
N ARG A 268 -19.54 2.78 -13.88
CA ARG A 268 -19.57 1.95 -12.67
C ARG A 268 -19.83 2.71 -11.40
N GLY A 269 -19.90 4.05 -11.47
CA GLY A 269 -20.05 4.92 -10.31
C GLY A 269 -18.85 4.87 -9.37
N VAL A 270 -17.64 4.64 -9.91
CA VAL A 270 -16.39 4.63 -9.15
C VAL A 270 -15.51 5.83 -9.50
N THR A 271 -14.59 6.17 -8.60
CA THR A 271 -13.61 7.24 -8.83
C THR A 271 -12.22 6.73 -8.51
N SER A 272 -11.19 7.43 -8.99
CA SER A 272 -9.79 7.01 -8.89
C SER A 272 -8.85 8.19 -8.63
N THR A 273 -7.61 7.86 -8.27
CA THR A 273 -6.48 8.79 -8.10
C THR A 273 -5.52 8.64 -9.26
N PHE A 274 -5.06 9.77 -9.80
CA PHE A 274 -4.02 9.79 -10.83
C PHE A 274 -2.74 10.41 -10.27
N PHE A 275 -1.67 9.63 -10.25
CA PHE A 275 -0.35 10.11 -9.85
C PHE A 275 0.39 10.70 -11.05
N VAL A 276 0.83 11.95 -10.91
CA VAL A 276 1.37 12.77 -11.98
C VAL A 276 2.76 13.26 -11.61
N ILE A 277 3.75 13.08 -12.50
CA ILE A 277 5.10 13.62 -12.35
C ILE A 277 5.05 15.13 -12.54
N ALA A 278 5.41 15.91 -11.51
CA ALA A 278 5.37 17.36 -11.57
C ALA A 278 6.44 17.92 -12.51
N ARG A 279 7.68 17.44 -12.40
CA ARG A 279 8.81 17.77 -13.29
C ARG A 279 9.40 16.51 -13.86
N HIS A 280 9.30 16.35 -15.15
CA HIS A 280 9.89 15.23 -15.86
C HIS A 280 11.34 15.60 -16.20
N THR A 281 12.28 15.13 -15.42
CA THR A 281 13.69 15.55 -15.49
C THR A 281 14.59 14.54 -16.17
N GLN A 282 14.24 13.24 -16.10
CA GLN A 282 15.08 12.16 -16.59
C GLN A 282 14.39 11.33 -17.68
N ARG A 283 15.21 10.73 -18.55
CA ARG A 283 14.72 9.81 -19.60
C ARG A 283 14.13 8.52 -19.05
N SER A 284 14.49 8.17 -17.81
CA SER A 284 13.96 7.01 -17.07
C SER A 284 12.54 7.21 -16.60
N ASP A 285 12.06 8.47 -16.52
CA ASP A 285 10.73 8.80 -16.00
C ASP A 285 9.58 8.56 -17.00
N GLY A 286 9.74 7.73 -18.00
CA GLY A 286 8.69 7.40 -18.96
C GLY A 286 8.80 8.14 -20.29
N ASN A 287 7.81 8.93 -20.70
CA ASN A 287 7.86 9.72 -21.91
C ASN A 287 9.01 10.74 -21.89
N GLN A 288 9.48 11.14 -23.07
CA GLN A 288 10.43 12.23 -23.16
C GLN A 288 9.84 13.50 -22.48
N PRO A 289 10.66 14.26 -21.72
CA PRO A 289 10.19 15.41 -20.94
C PRO A 289 9.32 16.40 -21.72
N GLU A 290 9.68 16.67 -22.99
CA GLU A 290 8.92 17.58 -23.85
C GLU A 290 7.52 17.02 -24.22
N THR A 291 7.42 15.74 -24.56
CA THR A 291 6.15 15.08 -24.88
C THR A 291 5.24 15.06 -23.66
N TYR A 292 5.79 14.73 -22.51
CA TYR A 292 5.07 14.72 -21.24
C TYR A 292 4.53 16.13 -20.93
N ARG A 293 5.40 17.15 -20.95
CA ARG A 293 5.02 18.54 -20.69
C ARG A 293 3.91 19.06 -21.61
N LYS A 294 3.92 18.71 -22.89
CA LYS A 294 2.88 19.09 -23.87
C LYS A 294 1.53 18.44 -23.59
N ARG A 295 1.48 17.23 -23.01
CA ARG A 295 0.26 16.46 -22.80
C ARG A 295 -0.35 16.64 -21.42
N ILE A 296 0.44 16.99 -20.41
CA ILE A 296 -0.03 17.15 -19.03
C ILE A 296 -1.19 18.12 -18.90
N PRO A 297 -1.19 19.35 -19.50
CA PRO A 297 -2.32 20.24 -19.35
C PRO A 297 -3.65 19.65 -19.86
N GLN A 298 -3.58 18.85 -20.93
CA GLN A 298 -4.75 18.16 -21.50
C GLN A 298 -5.24 17.04 -20.56
N ALA A 299 -4.32 16.27 -19.97
CA ALA A 299 -4.66 15.23 -19.01
C ALA A 299 -5.29 15.84 -17.76
N LEU A 300 -4.67 16.85 -17.15
CA LEU A 300 -5.18 17.53 -15.95
C LEU A 300 -6.58 18.13 -16.18
N ALA A 301 -6.81 18.74 -17.36
CA ALA A 301 -8.13 19.27 -17.70
C ALA A 301 -9.21 18.18 -17.82
N LEU A 302 -8.85 16.99 -18.31
CA LEU A 302 -9.76 15.83 -18.34
C LEU A 302 -10.05 15.32 -16.92
N LEU A 303 -9.01 15.11 -16.11
CA LEU A 303 -9.14 14.63 -14.73
C LEU A 303 -9.99 15.60 -13.89
N HIS A 304 -9.78 16.90 -14.03
CA HIS A 304 -10.58 17.91 -13.34
C HIS A 304 -12.06 17.84 -13.72
N ARG A 305 -12.38 17.71 -15.02
CA ARG A 305 -13.78 17.59 -15.49
C ARG A 305 -14.51 16.35 -14.96
N HIS A 306 -13.77 15.28 -14.68
CA HIS A 306 -14.31 14.04 -14.11
C HIS A 306 -14.13 13.97 -12.59
N SER A 307 -13.75 15.08 -11.93
CA SER A 307 -13.55 15.15 -10.47
C SER A 307 -12.62 14.05 -9.94
N ARG A 308 -11.54 13.75 -10.67
CA ARG A 308 -10.55 12.78 -10.24
C ARG A 308 -9.54 13.41 -9.29
N GLU A 309 -9.13 12.63 -8.28
CA GLU A 309 -8.03 13.01 -7.41
C GLU A 309 -6.70 13.02 -8.18
N ILE A 310 -5.84 13.99 -7.86
CA ILE A 310 -4.49 14.11 -8.40
C ILE A 310 -3.49 14.02 -7.26
N GLY A 311 -2.62 13.00 -7.32
CA GLY A 311 -1.50 12.79 -6.42
C GLY A 311 -0.16 13.08 -7.12
N LEU A 312 0.89 13.27 -6.34
CA LEU A 312 2.25 13.40 -6.87
C LEU A 312 2.82 12.02 -7.24
N HIS A 313 3.29 11.88 -8.49
CA HIS A 313 4.15 10.76 -8.85
C HIS A 313 5.60 11.18 -8.62
N GLY A 314 6.14 10.79 -7.44
CA GLY A 314 7.48 11.17 -7.02
C GLY A 314 8.54 10.59 -7.95
N ASN A 315 9.46 11.41 -8.40
CA ASN A 315 10.55 11.00 -9.28
C ASN A 315 11.88 10.85 -8.50
N ASP A 316 12.97 10.59 -9.20
CA ASP A 316 14.28 10.37 -8.58
C ASP A 316 14.86 11.63 -7.92
N SER A 317 14.51 12.81 -8.41
CA SER A 317 14.96 14.09 -7.83
C SER A 317 14.26 14.42 -6.51
N ASP A 318 13.00 13.98 -6.31
CA ASP A 318 12.25 14.21 -5.08
C ASP A 318 12.88 13.50 -3.87
N ARG A 319 13.65 12.44 -4.11
CA ARG A 319 14.40 11.72 -3.07
C ARG A 319 15.65 12.46 -2.58
N LEU A 320 16.08 13.50 -3.28
CA LEU A 320 17.30 14.23 -2.97
C LEU A 320 17.12 15.27 -1.85
N GLY A 321 15.87 15.54 -1.43
CA GLY A 321 15.64 16.40 -0.29
C GLY A 321 14.23 16.99 -0.21
N LEU A 322 13.91 17.48 0.98
CA LEU A 322 12.61 18.05 1.33
C LEU A 322 12.19 19.22 0.43
N ASP A 323 13.14 20.08 0.05
CA ASP A 323 12.85 21.28 -0.74
C ASP A 323 12.33 20.92 -2.15
N LEU A 324 13.00 19.98 -2.84
CA LEU A 324 12.59 19.52 -4.16
C LEU A 324 11.23 18.81 -4.11
N LEU A 325 11.01 17.98 -3.10
CA LEU A 325 9.74 17.29 -2.89
C LEU A 325 8.58 18.28 -2.65
N SER A 326 8.81 19.26 -1.79
CA SER A 326 7.82 20.31 -1.47
C SER A 326 7.52 21.20 -2.69
N ASP A 327 8.55 21.54 -3.46
CA ASP A 327 8.45 22.31 -4.69
C ASP A 327 7.64 21.56 -5.77
N ASP A 328 7.87 20.27 -5.94
CA ASP A 328 7.15 19.46 -6.94
C ASP A 328 5.70 19.26 -6.52
N ARG A 329 5.41 19.03 -5.25
CA ARG A 329 4.05 19.03 -4.72
C ARG A 329 3.33 20.35 -5.01
N SER A 330 3.97 21.48 -4.70
CA SER A 330 3.42 22.82 -4.91
C SER A 330 3.22 23.14 -6.40
N LEU A 331 4.18 22.77 -7.24
CA LEU A 331 4.10 22.94 -8.68
C LEU A 331 2.91 22.16 -9.28
N LEU A 332 2.75 20.90 -8.83
CA LEU A 332 1.63 20.07 -9.29
C LEU A 332 0.28 20.65 -8.83
N ALA A 333 0.17 21.07 -7.57
CA ALA A 333 -1.03 21.67 -7.02
C ALA A 333 -1.46 22.91 -7.83
N ARG A 334 -0.51 23.81 -8.14
CA ARG A 334 -0.79 24.99 -9.00
C ARG A 334 -1.24 24.60 -10.42
N ARG A 335 -0.60 23.60 -11.04
CA ARG A 335 -0.95 23.13 -12.40
C ARG A 335 -2.30 22.43 -12.45
N ALA A 336 -2.59 21.63 -11.45
CA ALA A 336 -3.83 20.88 -11.33
C ALA A 336 -4.99 21.71 -10.78
N ARG A 337 -4.72 22.88 -10.16
CA ARG A 337 -5.67 23.74 -9.46
C ARG A 337 -6.46 23.00 -8.38
N THR A 338 -5.76 22.11 -7.67
CA THR A 338 -6.29 21.32 -6.57
C THR A 338 -5.19 21.01 -5.58
N GLU A 339 -5.56 20.68 -4.35
CA GLU A 339 -4.59 20.19 -3.37
C GLU A 339 -4.06 18.81 -3.76
N VAL A 340 -2.78 18.55 -3.41
CA VAL A 340 -2.10 17.28 -3.60
C VAL A 340 -1.88 16.66 -2.23
N HIS A 341 -2.70 15.66 -1.89
CA HIS A 341 -2.70 15.02 -0.58
C HIS A 341 -1.77 13.82 -0.50
N GLY A 342 -1.64 13.09 -1.59
CA GLY A 342 -0.93 11.81 -1.62
C GLY A 342 0.22 11.75 -2.61
N ILE A 343 1.08 10.76 -2.38
CA ILE A 343 2.24 10.47 -3.21
C ILE A 343 2.34 8.98 -3.51
N ARG A 344 2.90 8.67 -4.68
CA ARG A 344 3.47 7.37 -5.07
C ARG A 344 4.77 7.59 -5.81
N TYR A 345 5.83 6.94 -5.38
CA TYR A 345 7.11 7.04 -6.06
C TYR A 345 7.17 6.19 -7.33
N HIS A 346 7.65 6.81 -8.41
CA HIS A 346 7.95 6.12 -9.67
C HIS A 346 8.93 4.96 -9.44
N TYR A 347 8.64 3.81 -10.03
CA TYR A 347 9.32 2.52 -9.76
C TYR A 347 9.21 2.05 -8.30
N LEU A 348 8.30 2.59 -7.48
CA LEU A 348 8.19 2.28 -6.04
C LEU A 348 9.50 2.54 -5.27
N ARG A 349 10.23 3.60 -5.62
CA ARG A 349 11.51 3.99 -5.00
C ARG A 349 11.29 4.64 -3.64
N CYS A 350 10.67 3.91 -2.74
CA CYS A 350 10.38 4.34 -1.38
C CYS A 350 11.09 3.43 -0.39
N LEU A 351 11.89 4.02 0.48
CA LEU A 351 12.47 3.35 1.64
C LEU A 351 11.68 3.76 2.88
N TYR A 352 11.25 2.77 3.64
CA TYR A 352 10.38 2.99 4.80
C TYR A 352 11.01 3.99 5.80
N HIS A 353 12.27 3.77 6.18
CA HIS A 353 12.91 4.52 7.25
C HIS A 353 13.52 5.86 6.81
N ASP A 354 13.83 6.01 5.52
CA ASP A 354 14.45 7.22 4.99
C ASP A 354 13.43 8.13 4.29
N THR A 355 12.52 7.54 3.51
CA THR A 355 11.61 8.30 2.66
C THR A 355 10.35 8.76 3.41
N LEU A 356 9.71 7.88 4.20
CA LEU A 356 8.44 8.23 4.83
C LEU A 356 8.53 9.41 5.81
N PRO A 357 9.62 9.57 6.61
CA PRO A 357 9.79 10.78 7.41
C PRO A 357 9.90 12.08 6.60
N LEU A 358 10.50 12.04 5.40
CA LEU A 358 10.51 13.19 4.49
C LEU A 358 9.13 13.53 3.95
N LEU A 359 8.29 12.51 3.70
CA LEU A 359 6.91 12.73 3.27
C LEU A 359 6.06 13.38 4.35
N GLU A 360 6.24 13.00 5.62
CA GLU A 360 5.62 13.69 6.75
C GLU A 360 6.05 15.16 6.81
N GLN A 361 7.36 15.44 6.72
CA GLN A 361 7.90 16.81 6.72
C GLN A 361 7.37 17.64 5.53
N ALA A 362 7.19 17.01 4.37
CA ALA A 362 6.55 17.61 3.20
C ALA A 362 5.02 17.69 3.31
N ARG A 363 4.45 17.28 4.46
CA ARG A 363 3.01 17.34 4.79
C ARG A 363 2.10 16.57 3.83
N PHE A 364 2.57 15.43 3.31
CA PHE A 364 1.67 14.50 2.61
C PHE A 364 0.73 13.83 3.60
N SER A 365 -0.53 13.68 3.23
CA SER A 365 -1.52 12.96 4.03
C SER A 365 -1.32 11.46 3.95
N TYR A 366 -0.87 10.95 2.79
CA TYR A 366 -0.63 9.52 2.60
C TYR A 366 0.44 9.24 1.55
N ASP A 367 1.07 8.08 1.72
CA ASP A 367 1.87 7.37 0.71
C ASP A 367 1.15 6.08 0.29
N THR A 368 1.46 5.61 -0.91
CA THR A 368 1.02 4.30 -1.39
C THR A 368 2.09 3.68 -2.30
N SER A 369 3.35 3.71 -1.83
CA SER A 369 4.52 3.19 -2.55
C SER A 369 5.04 1.87 -2.00
N LEU A 370 4.65 1.46 -0.77
CA LEU A 370 5.19 0.27 -0.12
C LEU A 370 4.60 -1.01 -0.73
N ALA A 371 5.28 -1.51 -1.76
CA ALA A 371 5.03 -2.80 -2.38
C ALA A 371 6.34 -3.39 -2.91
N PHE A 372 6.33 -4.66 -3.27
CA PHE A 372 7.40 -5.25 -4.07
C PHE A 372 7.03 -5.18 -5.55
N ALA A 373 8.01 -4.79 -6.39
CA ALA A 373 7.78 -4.80 -7.83
C ALA A 373 7.67 -6.22 -8.40
N GLU A 374 8.28 -7.20 -7.73
CA GLU A 374 8.38 -8.59 -8.16
C GLU A 374 7.15 -9.43 -7.80
N HIS A 375 6.37 -9.01 -6.80
CA HIS A 375 5.24 -9.78 -6.27
C HIS A 375 4.05 -8.90 -5.91
N GLU A 376 2.86 -9.36 -6.25
CA GLU A 376 1.61 -8.86 -5.68
C GLU A 376 1.47 -9.31 -4.22
N GLY A 377 0.78 -8.52 -3.38
CA GLY A 377 0.53 -8.85 -1.98
C GLY A 377 0.86 -7.71 -1.02
N PHE A 378 1.21 -8.03 0.22
CA PHE A 378 1.21 -7.11 1.36
C PHE A 378 2.61 -6.95 1.95
N ARG A 379 3.38 -5.96 1.49
CA ARG A 379 4.77 -5.74 1.91
C ARG A 379 4.92 -5.54 3.43
N CYS A 380 3.95 -4.88 4.06
CA CYS A 380 3.96 -4.68 5.51
C CYS A 380 3.11 -5.73 6.26
N GLY A 381 2.72 -6.82 5.60
CA GLY A 381 1.94 -7.91 6.19
C GLY A 381 0.51 -7.52 6.58
N CYS A 382 -0.03 -6.38 6.14
CA CYS A 382 -1.38 -5.93 6.46
C CYS A 382 -2.13 -5.45 5.23
N SER A 383 -3.48 -5.55 5.27
CA SER A 383 -4.40 -5.09 4.23
C SER A 383 -5.21 -3.85 4.64
N PHE A 384 -4.77 -3.10 5.62
CA PHE A 384 -5.47 -1.89 6.08
C PHE A 384 -4.50 -0.71 6.21
N PRO A 385 -4.98 0.55 6.07
CA PRO A 385 -4.14 1.73 6.25
C PRO A 385 -3.61 1.81 7.68
N PHE A 386 -2.40 2.33 7.83
CA PHE A 386 -1.78 2.52 9.14
C PHE A 386 -0.82 3.73 9.10
N ARG A 387 -0.43 4.21 10.28
CA ARG A 387 0.59 5.25 10.42
C ARG A 387 1.96 4.59 10.59
N PRO A 388 2.91 4.76 9.66
CA PRO A 388 4.25 4.21 9.79
C PRO A 388 4.96 4.69 11.06
N TYR A 389 5.92 3.92 11.54
CA TYR A 389 6.64 4.21 12.77
C TYR A 389 8.02 4.83 12.52
N HIS A 390 8.29 5.97 13.15
CA HIS A 390 9.60 6.63 13.12
C HIS A 390 10.49 6.08 14.23
N LEU A 391 11.43 5.19 13.89
CA LEU A 391 12.30 4.55 14.87
C LEU A 391 13.19 5.53 15.64
N GLY A 392 13.70 6.59 15.00
CA GLY A 392 14.57 7.56 15.65
C GLY A 392 13.86 8.48 16.65
N GLU A 393 12.55 8.68 16.47
CA GLU A 393 11.72 9.52 17.35
C GLU A 393 10.76 8.70 18.21
N GLU A 394 10.75 7.38 18.06
CA GLU A 394 9.94 6.42 18.80
C GLU A 394 8.43 6.80 18.82
N ARG A 395 7.90 7.19 17.65
CA ARG A 395 6.50 7.60 17.46
C ARG A 395 5.93 7.19 16.10
N PRO A 396 4.60 7.08 15.96
CA PRO A 396 4.00 7.01 14.63
C PRO A 396 4.15 8.36 13.89
N LEU A 397 4.34 8.28 12.57
CA LEU A 397 4.29 9.44 11.68
C LEU A 397 2.85 9.97 11.55
N ASP A 398 2.70 11.26 11.17
CA ASP A 398 1.39 11.82 10.80
C ASP A 398 0.98 11.51 9.35
N LEU A 399 1.80 10.77 8.66
CA LEU A 399 1.57 10.18 7.35
C LEU A 399 0.77 8.87 7.49
N VAL A 400 -0.10 8.56 6.53
CA VAL A 400 -0.76 7.25 6.42
C VAL A 400 -0.15 6.47 5.27
N GLU A 401 0.25 5.24 5.50
CA GLU A 401 0.52 4.28 4.44
C GLU A 401 -0.78 3.59 4.04
N LEU A 402 -1.14 3.69 2.76
CA LEU A 402 -2.21 2.91 2.14
C LEU A 402 -1.58 1.78 1.33
N PRO A 403 -1.62 0.52 1.80
CA PRO A 403 -0.88 -0.58 1.17
C PRO A 403 -1.19 -0.73 -0.32
N LEU A 404 -0.16 -0.78 -1.17
CA LEU A 404 -0.29 -1.14 -2.57
C LEU A 404 -0.20 -2.66 -2.73
N ALA A 405 -1.32 -3.30 -3.07
CA ALA A 405 -1.40 -4.76 -3.08
C ALA A 405 -1.30 -5.38 -4.48
N VAL A 406 -1.70 -4.67 -5.53
CA VAL A 406 -1.71 -5.17 -6.91
C VAL A 406 -1.21 -4.10 -7.87
N MET A 407 -0.27 -4.45 -8.76
CA MET A 407 0.22 -3.59 -9.83
C MET A 407 0.27 -4.37 -11.15
N ASP A 408 -0.27 -3.78 -12.23
CA ASP A 408 -0.25 -4.37 -13.58
C ASP A 408 1.17 -4.69 -14.07
N GLY A 409 2.15 -3.83 -13.75
CA GLY A 409 3.56 -4.06 -14.07
C GLY A 409 4.13 -5.29 -13.40
N THR A 410 3.84 -5.50 -12.11
CA THR A 410 4.22 -6.72 -11.37
C THR A 410 3.70 -7.97 -12.07
N LEU A 411 2.43 -7.97 -12.44
CA LEU A 411 1.78 -9.14 -13.03
C LEU A 411 2.28 -9.44 -14.46
N GLN A 412 2.48 -8.39 -15.28
CA GLN A 412 2.71 -8.53 -16.73
C GLN A 412 4.19 -8.65 -17.12
N GLU A 413 5.08 -7.93 -16.45
CA GLU A 413 6.46 -7.83 -16.93
C GLU A 413 7.20 -9.17 -16.79
N PRO A 414 7.91 -9.64 -17.86
CA PRO A 414 8.55 -10.97 -17.87
C PRO A 414 9.64 -11.18 -16.81
N HIS A 415 10.23 -10.09 -16.31
CA HIS A 415 11.25 -10.13 -15.26
C HIS A 415 10.67 -10.05 -13.85
N HIS A 416 9.34 -9.96 -13.75
CA HIS A 416 8.56 -10.09 -12.54
C HIS A 416 7.73 -11.37 -12.61
N ARG A 417 6.38 -11.28 -12.57
CA ARG A 417 5.52 -12.47 -12.63
C ARG A 417 5.34 -13.04 -14.04
N GLY A 418 5.41 -12.20 -15.08
CA GLY A 418 5.27 -12.62 -16.48
C GLY A 418 3.97 -13.35 -16.83
N LEU A 419 2.87 -13.06 -16.12
CA LEU A 419 1.60 -13.75 -16.27
C LEU A 419 0.89 -13.34 -17.58
N ASP A 420 0.06 -14.22 -18.11
CA ASP A 420 -0.95 -13.85 -19.09
C ASP A 420 -2.16 -13.18 -18.40
N ALA A 421 -3.11 -12.68 -19.18
CA ALA A 421 -4.26 -11.96 -18.64
C ALA A 421 -5.09 -12.82 -17.67
N ALA A 422 -5.25 -14.13 -17.95
CA ALA A 422 -6.01 -15.03 -17.08
C ALA A 422 -5.26 -15.34 -15.78
N GLY A 423 -3.95 -15.53 -15.85
CA GLY A 423 -3.09 -15.70 -14.67
C GLY A 423 -3.08 -14.46 -13.79
N ALA A 424 -2.96 -13.29 -14.41
CA ALA A 424 -2.98 -11.99 -13.73
C ALA A 424 -4.30 -11.75 -12.99
N GLU A 425 -5.44 -12.07 -13.64
CA GLU A 425 -6.76 -11.96 -13.02
C GLU A 425 -6.88 -12.86 -11.79
N ARG A 426 -6.48 -14.13 -11.90
CA ARG A 426 -6.54 -15.06 -10.75
C ARG A 426 -5.67 -14.60 -9.60
N ALA A 427 -4.44 -14.16 -9.87
CA ALA A 427 -3.52 -13.69 -8.84
C ALA A 427 -4.04 -12.44 -8.13
N ALA A 428 -4.45 -11.43 -8.90
CA ALA A 428 -5.00 -10.19 -8.34
C ALA A 428 -6.32 -10.42 -7.58
N ALA A 429 -7.24 -11.23 -8.14
CA ALA A 429 -8.50 -11.56 -7.48
C ALA A 429 -8.27 -12.27 -6.13
N ALA A 430 -7.30 -13.19 -6.04
CA ALA A 430 -6.98 -13.86 -4.79
C ALA A 430 -6.52 -12.89 -3.69
N VAL A 431 -5.72 -11.87 -4.05
CA VAL A 431 -5.30 -10.81 -3.12
C VAL A 431 -6.51 -9.98 -2.67
N LEU A 432 -7.35 -9.52 -3.61
CA LEU A 432 -8.53 -8.70 -3.30
C LEU A 432 -9.57 -9.47 -2.46
N ASP A 433 -9.74 -10.78 -2.69
CA ASP A 433 -10.61 -11.61 -1.88
C ASP A 433 -10.16 -11.71 -0.42
N ARG A 434 -8.85 -11.65 -0.16
CA ARG A 434 -8.32 -11.60 1.22
C ARG A 434 -8.67 -10.27 1.89
N VAL A 435 -8.48 -9.16 1.17
CA VAL A 435 -8.88 -7.83 1.64
C VAL A 435 -10.37 -7.80 2.00
N GLY A 436 -11.20 -8.39 1.14
CA GLY A 436 -12.65 -8.49 1.38
C GLY A 436 -12.99 -9.29 2.66
N ARG A 437 -12.27 -10.39 2.92
CA ARG A 437 -12.48 -11.21 4.13
C ARG A 437 -12.05 -10.51 5.41
N SER A 438 -10.90 -9.83 5.39
CA SER A 438 -10.38 -9.12 6.58
C SER A 438 -11.10 -7.79 6.86
N GLY A 439 -11.87 -7.28 5.88
CA GLY A 439 -12.46 -5.94 5.99
C GLY A 439 -11.44 -4.83 5.86
N GLY A 440 -10.38 -5.07 5.10
CA GLY A 440 -9.27 -4.16 4.89
C GLY A 440 -9.54 -3.05 3.88
N ALA A 441 -8.47 -2.32 3.52
CA ALA A 441 -8.45 -1.36 2.42
C ALA A 441 -7.07 -1.27 1.82
N VAL A 442 -6.97 -1.40 0.49
CA VAL A 442 -5.72 -1.35 -0.25
C VAL A 442 -5.83 -0.49 -1.50
N SER A 443 -4.71 -0.09 -2.07
CA SER A 443 -4.67 0.46 -3.41
C SER A 443 -4.32 -0.62 -4.44
N ILE A 444 -4.88 -0.45 -5.65
CA ILE A 444 -4.47 -1.16 -6.86
C ILE A 444 -3.93 -0.16 -7.87
N LEU A 445 -2.86 -0.51 -8.55
CA LEU A 445 -2.24 0.32 -9.58
C LEU A 445 -2.45 -0.28 -10.96
N TRP A 446 -3.03 0.52 -11.86
CA TRP A 446 -3.15 0.18 -13.27
C TRP A 446 -2.75 1.36 -14.14
N HIS A 447 -1.64 1.27 -14.86
CA HIS A 447 -1.14 2.37 -15.68
C HIS A 447 -2.10 2.73 -16.82
N ASN A 448 -2.22 4.01 -17.12
CA ASN A 448 -3.11 4.51 -18.19
C ASN A 448 -2.88 3.82 -19.53
N ASN A 449 -1.64 3.48 -19.88
CA ASN A 449 -1.28 2.86 -21.15
C ASN A 449 -1.69 1.38 -21.29
N ARG A 450 -2.32 0.77 -20.28
CA ARG A 450 -2.81 -0.62 -20.30
C ARG A 450 -4.27 -0.76 -20.74
N PHE A 451 -4.95 0.33 -21.10
CA PHE A 451 -6.38 0.30 -21.49
C PHE A 451 -6.64 0.25 -23.00
N ASP A 452 -5.62 0.26 -23.84
CA ASP A 452 -5.77 0.05 -25.29
C ASP A 452 -5.39 -1.37 -25.68
N ARG A 453 -6.29 -2.09 -26.37
CA ARG A 453 -6.10 -3.49 -26.78
C ARG A 453 -4.87 -3.71 -27.65
N ARG A 454 -4.43 -2.71 -28.39
CA ARG A 454 -3.21 -2.78 -29.24
C ARG A 454 -1.94 -2.99 -28.39
N VAL A 455 -1.94 -2.58 -27.15
CA VAL A 455 -0.77 -2.63 -26.24
C VAL A 455 -1.01 -3.43 -24.95
N SER A 456 -2.26 -3.56 -24.50
CA SER A 456 -2.60 -4.12 -23.19
C SER A 456 -2.51 -5.65 -23.12
N ARG A 457 -2.55 -6.36 -24.26
CA ARG A 457 -2.55 -7.84 -24.30
C ARG A 457 -3.67 -8.46 -23.43
N GLY A 458 -4.83 -7.81 -23.34
CA GLY A 458 -5.97 -8.26 -22.56
C GLY A 458 -6.02 -7.71 -21.12
N TYR A 459 -4.97 -7.02 -20.67
CA TYR A 459 -4.93 -6.45 -19.30
C TYR A 459 -5.96 -5.34 -19.09
N ASP A 460 -6.41 -4.65 -20.15
CA ASP A 460 -7.57 -3.75 -20.08
C ASP A 460 -8.84 -4.45 -19.57
N GLY A 461 -9.08 -5.69 -20.00
CA GLY A 461 -10.19 -6.51 -19.51
C GLY A 461 -10.00 -6.99 -18.07
N VAL A 462 -8.76 -7.30 -17.66
CA VAL A 462 -8.46 -7.73 -16.29
C VAL A 462 -8.86 -6.64 -15.29
N TYR A 463 -8.43 -5.38 -15.52
CA TYR A 463 -8.79 -4.26 -14.63
C TYR A 463 -10.32 -4.17 -14.40
N TRP A 464 -11.09 -4.19 -15.48
CA TRP A 464 -12.54 -4.05 -15.35
C TRP A 464 -13.18 -5.22 -14.61
N ARG A 465 -12.72 -6.45 -14.83
CA ARG A 465 -13.24 -7.61 -14.10
C ARG A 465 -12.87 -7.58 -12.62
N LEU A 466 -11.69 -7.06 -12.27
CA LEU A 466 -11.31 -6.84 -10.85
C LEU A 466 -12.19 -5.77 -10.18
N VAL A 467 -12.47 -4.66 -10.89
CA VAL A 467 -13.39 -3.63 -10.38
C VAL A 467 -14.81 -4.17 -10.24
N ASP A 468 -15.33 -4.87 -11.25
CA ASP A 468 -16.67 -5.46 -11.22
C ASP A 468 -16.80 -6.47 -10.07
N ARG A 469 -15.81 -7.38 -9.91
CA ARG A 469 -15.74 -8.32 -8.79
C ARG A 469 -15.74 -7.62 -7.43
N ALA A 470 -14.95 -6.56 -7.27
CA ALA A 470 -14.92 -5.79 -6.03
C ALA A 470 -16.29 -5.17 -5.71
N LEU A 471 -16.98 -4.64 -6.72
CA LEU A 471 -18.32 -4.08 -6.55
C LEU A 471 -19.36 -5.16 -6.19
N GLU A 472 -19.29 -6.34 -6.79
CA GLU A 472 -20.12 -7.51 -6.46
C GLU A 472 -19.91 -7.94 -4.99
N GLN A 473 -18.68 -7.84 -4.50
CA GLN A 473 -18.31 -8.10 -3.10
C GLN A 473 -18.59 -6.91 -2.16
N ARG A 474 -19.31 -5.90 -2.65
CA ARG A 474 -19.69 -4.69 -1.88
C ARG A 474 -18.49 -3.87 -1.40
N ALA A 475 -17.39 -3.84 -2.19
CA ALA A 475 -16.29 -2.93 -1.93
C ALA A 475 -16.70 -1.47 -2.13
N TRP A 476 -16.13 -0.58 -1.33
CA TRP A 476 -16.08 0.83 -1.65
C TRP A 476 -14.90 1.11 -2.56
N ALA A 477 -15.12 1.03 -3.88
CA ALA A 477 -14.13 1.35 -4.90
C ALA A 477 -14.10 2.86 -5.15
N THR A 478 -13.00 3.52 -4.75
CA THR A 478 -12.92 4.98 -4.73
C THR A 478 -11.47 5.48 -4.88
N SER A 479 -11.23 6.79 -4.69
CA SER A 479 -9.89 7.39 -4.71
C SER A 479 -9.12 7.09 -3.41
N ALA A 480 -7.79 7.19 -3.47
CA ALA A 480 -6.92 6.91 -2.33
C ALA A 480 -7.14 7.90 -1.19
N ASN A 481 -7.29 9.21 -1.50
CA ASN A 481 -7.58 10.22 -0.47
C ASN A 481 -8.92 9.98 0.23
N ALA A 482 -9.94 9.52 -0.50
CA ALA A 482 -11.23 9.22 0.11
C ALA A 482 -11.11 8.07 1.13
N VAL A 483 -10.35 7.01 0.80
CA VAL A 483 -10.06 5.90 1.72
C VAL A 483 -9.30 6.38 2.95
N VAL A 484 -8.24 7.17 2.76
CA VAL A 484 -7.41 7.68 3.86
C VAL A 484 -8.17 8.66 4.75
N THR A 485 -8.96 9.56 4.16
CA THR A 485 -9.82 10.48 4.93
C THR A 485 -10.80 9.71 5.78
N ARG A 486 -11.47 8.71 5.21
CA ARG A 486 -12.42 7.88 5.96
C ARG A 486 -11.73 7.08 7.09
N TRP A 487 -10.54 6.55 6.84
CA TRP A 487 -9.75 5.87 7.85
C TRP A 487 -9.37 6.82 9.01
N ARG A 488 -8.93 8.04 8.71
CA ARG A 488 -8.61 9.06 9.71
C ARG A 488 -9.83 9.43 10.56
N GLU A 489 -10.98 9.66 9.94
CA GLU A 489 -12.25 9.91 10.65
C GLU A 489 -12.61 8.76 11.59
N ALA A 490 -12.49 7.51 11.14
CA ALA A 490 -12.82 6.33 11.92
C ALA A 490 -11.86 6.13 13.09
N THR A 491 -10.59 6.46 12.93
CA THR A 491 -9.55 6.31 13.95
C THR A 491 -9.38 7.54 14.85
N GLY A 492 -10.03 8.66 14.53
CA GLY A 492 -9.88 9.91 15.25
C GLY A 492 -8.51 10.56 15.08
N THR A 493 -7.81 10.27 13.96
CA THR A 493 -6.50 10.86 13.64
C THR A 493 -6.69 12.09 12.77
N SER A 494 -6.07 13.21 13.16
CA SER A 494 -6.10 14.45 12.36
C SER A 494 -5.31 14.29 11.07
N ALA A 495 -5.74 14.99 10.00
CA ALA A 495 -4.89 15.18 8.83
C ALA A 495 -3.77 16.19 9.16
N PRO A 496 -2.59 16.08 8.54
CA PRO A 496 -1.59 17.13 8.64
C PRO A 496 -2.17 18.43 8.07
N ASP A 497 -1.87 19.56 8.73
CA ASP A 497 -2.30 20.86 8.24
C ASP A 497 -1.74 21.12 6.82
N PRO A 498 -2.54 21.56 5.88
CA PRO A 498 -2.04 21.94 4.56
C PRO A 498 -0.99 23.05 4.72
N PRO A 499 0.05 23.09 3.86
CA PRO A 499 1.01 24.19 3.87
C PRO A 499 0.25 25.52 3.67
N GLN A 500 0.52 26.52 4.52
CA GLN A 500 -0.14 27.80 4.44
C GLN A 500 0.20 28.48 3.10
N ALA A 501 -0.78 29.16 2.48
CA ALA A 501 -0.61 29.83 1.18
C ALA A 501 0.60 30.80 1.14
N ALA A 502 0.95 31.40 2.27
CA ALA A 502 2.13 32.27 2.43
C ALA A 502 3.48 31.52 2.29
N GLU A 503 3.54 30.24 2.65
CA GLU A 503 4.73 29.40 2.44
C GLU A 503 4.93 29.02 0.97
N LEU A 504 3.85 29.06 0.18
CA LEU A 504 3.86 28.77 -1.25
C LEU A 504 4.31 29.99 -2.10
N GLU A 505 4.14 31.22 -1.60
CA GLU A 505 4.54 32.46 -2.29
C GLU A 505 5.98 32.90 -1.96
N GLY A 506 6.47 32.63 -0.74
CA GLY A 506 7.79 33.06 -0.27
C GLY A 506 8.98 32.30 -0.85
N ARG A 507 8.76 31.16 -1.52
CA ARG A 507 9.83 30.36 -2.16
C ARG A 507 9.95 30.55 -3.67
N ALA A 508 9.19 31.48 -4.23
CA ALA A 508 9.18 31.79 -5.68
C ALA A 508 9.96 33.08 -6.04
N SER A 509 10.71 33.65 -5.07
CA SER A 509 11.57 34.83 -5.28
C SER A 509 13.05 34.45 -5.41
#